data_a1bd766fc9b35573f045005941f8ac5e
#
_entry.id   a1bd766fc9b35573f045005941f8ac5e
#
_cell.length_a   1.000
_cell.length_b   1.000
_cell.length_c   1.000
_cell.angle_alpha   90.00
_cell.angle_beta   90.00
_cell.angle_gamma   90.00
#
_symmetry.space_group_name_H-M   'P 1'
#
loop_
_entity.id
_entity.type
_entity.pdbx_description
1 polymer ?
#
loop_
_entity_poly.entity_id
_entity_poly.type
_entity_poly.pdbx_seq_one_letter_code
_entity_poly.pdbx_strand_id
1 'polypeptide(L)'
;MSFNLADTIRTARLQLLADAMSGGTLTLYTAPRPAIGAAITTQTALVEVAIPAGLTASAATLTLSLATSTVLVEDEAVWGRITSSTDEFVADGDCGLLASSAIFKLKTTYLAAGANLIPIIASFSEP
;
A
#
# COMPACT_ATOMS: atom_id res chain seq x y z
N MET A 1 7.99 -30.78 1.24
CA MET A 1 6.56 -30.89 1.60
C MET A 1 5.91 -29.52 1.44
N SER A 2 4.81 -29.44 0.73
CA SER A 2 4.08 -28.20 0.57
C SER A 2 2.95 -28.12 1.60
N PHE A 3 2.63 -26.88 2.00
CA PHE A 3 1.56 -26.62 2.94
C PHE A 3 0.55 -25.68 2.28
N ASN A 4 -0.69 -26.15 2.15
CA ASN A 4 -1.74 -25.41 1.48
C ASN A 4 -2.89 -25.10 2.45
N LEU A 5 -3.29 -23.84 2.52
CA LEU A 5 -4.41 -23.40 3.33
C LEU A 5 -5.69 -23.37 2.50
N ALA A 6 -6.81 -23.67 3.15
CA ALA A 6 -8.11 -23.47 2.53
C ALA A 6 -8.34 -22.00 2.18
N ASP A 7 -9.07 -21.72 1.10
CA ASP A 7 -9.37 -20.36 0.67
C ASP A 7 -10.10 -19.55 1.75
N THR A 8 -10.96 -20.18 2.52
CA THR A 8 -11.66 -19.53 3.64
C THR A 8 -10.70 -19.05 4.71
N ILE A 9 -9.64 -19.82 4.99
CA ILE A 9 -8.60 -19.42 5.95
C ILE A 9 -7.77 -18.27 5.40
N ARG A 10 -7.35 -18.37 4.14
CA ARG A 10 -6.57 -17.30 3.49
C ARG A 10 -7.36 -16.00 3.42
N THR A 11 -8.65 -16.08 3.09
CA THR A 11 -9.53 -14.91 3.05
C THR A 11 -9.69 -14.30 4.45
N ALA A 12 -9.82 -15.12 5.49
CA ALA A 12 -9.91 -14.63 6.88
C ALA A 12 -8.64 -13.91 7.31
N ARG A 13 -7.46 -14.40 6.92
CA ARG A 13 -6.18 -13.74 7.22
C ARG A 13 -6.07 -12.40 6.51
N LEU A 14 -6.49 -12.32 5.24
CA LEU A 14 -6.54 -11.05 4.51
C LEU A 14 -7.57 -10.10 5.09
N GLN A 15 -8.67 -10.60 5.66
CA GLN A 15 -9.65 -9.76 6.33
C GLN A 15 -9.06 -9.12 7.59
N LEU A 16 -8.18 -9.80 8.31
CA LEU A 16 -7.44 -9.18 9.42
C LEU A 16 -6.59 -8.00 8.94
N LEU A 17 -5.90 -8.16 7.81
CA LEU A 17 -5.14 -7.06 7.19
C LEU A 17 -6.07 -5.92 6.76
N ALA A 18 -7.19 -6.25 6.11
CA ALA A 18 -8.18 -5.26 5.68
C ALA A 18 -8.72 -4.45 6.87
N ASP A 19 -9.04 -5.12 7.97
CA ASP A 19 -9.53 -4.46 9.19
C ASP A 19 -8.46 -3.54 9.79
N ALA A 20 -7.21 -3.97 9.79
CA ALA A 20 -6.10 -3.18 10.34
C ALA A 20 -5.86 -1.90 9.54
N MET A 21 -6.01 -1.92 8.23
CA MET A 21 -5.73 -0.75 7.39
C MET A 21 -6.97 0.08 7.02
N SER A 22 -8.18 -0.38 7.31
CA SER A 22 -9.40 0.37 7.04
C SER A 22 -9.41 1.71 7.75
N GLY A 23 -9.67 2.80 7.01
CA GLY A 23 -9.64 4.15 7.56
C GLY A 23 -8.24 4.70 7.83
N GLY A 24 -7.20 3.96 7.49
CA GLY A 24 -5.81 4.38 7.65
C GLY A 24 -5.29 5.20 6.47
N THR A 25 -3.98 5.20 6.29
CA THR A 25 -3.30 6.01 5.28
C THR A 25 -2.21 5.19 4.59
N LEU A 26 -2.10 5.34 3.27
CA LEU A 26 -0.95 4.89 2.51
C LEU A 26 -0.09 6.11 2.19
N THR A 27 1.18 6.09 2.60
CA THR A 27 2.14 7.15 2.29
C THR A 27 3.22 6.58 1.38
N LEU A 28 3.49 7.26 0.26
CA LEU A 28 4.55 6.89 -0.67
C LEU A 28 5.81 7.68 -0.36
N TYR A 29 6.96 7.02 -0.43
CA TYR A 29 8.26 7.58 -0.04
C TYR A 29 9.32 7.39 -1.10
N THR A 30 10.37 8.21 -0.99
CA THR A 30 11.60 8.05 -1.76
C THR A 30 12.47 6.94 -1.18
N ALA A 31 13.49 6.52 -1.95
CA ALA A 31 14.52 5.58 -1.47
C ALA A 31 15.34 6.19 -0.33
N PRO A 32 15.98 5.37 0.50
CA PRO A 32 15.94 3.91 0.49
C PRO A 32 14.76 3.36 1.30
N ARG A 33 14.31 2.15 0.96
CA ARG A 33 13.31 1.45 1.77
C ARG A 33 13.97 0.95 3.06
N PRO A 34 13.46 1.34 4.24
CA PRO A 34 14.04 0.88 5.51
C PRO A 34 13.68 -0.57 5.80
N ALA A 35 14.22 -1.11 6.88
CA ALA A 35 13.77 -2.39 7.41
C ALA A 35 12.26 -2.31 7.74
N ILE A 36 11.58 -3.44 7.72
CA ILE A 36 10.13 -3.51 7.94
C ILE A 36 9.76 -2.81 9.25
N GLY A 37 8.87 -1.82 9.15
CA GLY A 37 8.38 -1.06 10.31
C GLY A 37 9.40 -0.11 10.94
N ALA A 38 10.60 0.01 10.40
CA ALA A 38 11.61 0.90 10.95
C ALA A 38 11.24 2.37 10.79
N ALA A 39 11.81 3.23 11.64
CA ALA A 39 11.54 4.67 11.60
C ALA A 39 11.98 5.29 10.27
N ILE A 40 11.22 6.29 9.83
CA ILE A 40 11.58 7.10 8.65
C ILE A 40 12.76 7.99 9.04
N THR A 41 13.80 8.01 8.23
CA THR A 41 15.02 8.79 8.46
C THR A 41 15.25 9.80 7.35
N THR A 42 15.85 9.35 6.21
CA THR A 42 16.19 10.23 5.08
C THR A 42 15.13 10.23 3.98
N GLN A 43 14.15 9.34 4.05
CA GLN A 43 13.09 9.24 3.04
C GLN A 43 12.15 10.44 3.13
N THR A 44 11.70 10.90 1.98
CA THR A 44 10.74 12.00 1.90
C THR A 44 9.37 11.46 1.55
N ALA A 45 8.36 11.86 2.31
CA ALA A 45 6.97 11.54 1.99
C ALA A 45 6.52 12.36 0.77
N LEU A 46 6.06 11.70 -0.28
CA LEU A 46 5.66 12.33 -1.52
C LEU A 46 4.16 12.60 -1.58
N VAL A 47 3.36 11.67 -1.10
CA VAL A 47 1.90 11.75 -1.13
C VAL A 47 1.31 10.87 -0.06
N GLU A 48 0.21 11.32 0.53
CA GLU A 48 -0.59 10.54 1.47
C GLU A 48 -1.95 10.27 0.85
N VAL A 49 -2.37 9.01 0.85
CA VAL A 49 -3.64 8.59 0.27
C VAL A 49 -4.49 7.95 1.35
N ALA A 50 -5.70 8.46 1.53
CA ALA A 50 -6.63 7.91 2.51
C ALA A 50 -7.12 6.53 2.06
N ILE A 51 -7.15 5.58 2.99
CA ILE A 51 -7.70 4.24 2.76
C ILE A 51 -9.14 4.24 3.25
N PRO A 52 -10.10 3.80 2.41
CA PRO A 52 -11.51 3.78 2.83
C PRO A 52 -11.74 2.81 3.99
N ALA A 53 -12.76 3.08 4.78
CA ALA A 53 -13.21 2.16 5.82
C ALA A 53 -14.02 1.01 5.21
N GLY A 54 -14.15 -0.09 5.94
CA GLY A 54 -15.02 -1.19 5.54
C GLY A 54 -14.48 -2.07 4.42
N LEU A 55 -13.15 -2.19 4.30
CA LEU A 55 -12.54 -3.06 3.30
C LEU A 55 -12.90 -4.52 3.53
N THR A 56 -13.11 -5.26 2.43
CA THR A 56 -13.49 -6.67 2.48
C THR A 56 -12.58 -7.51 1.58
N ALA A 57 -12.00 -8.58 2.14
CA ALA A 57 -11.27 -9.57 1.38
C ALA A 57 -12.24 -10.59 0.76
N SER A 58 -11.89 -11.12 -0.40
CA SER A 58 -12.70 -12.10 -1.12
C SER A 58 -11.83 -13.04 -1.91
N ALA A 59 -12.16 -14.33 -1.93
CA ALA A 59 -11.47 -15.36 -2.71
C ALA A 59 -9.94 -15.34 -2.50
N ALA A 60 -9.50 -15.24 -1.26
CA ALA A 60 -8.08 -15.17 -0.86
C ALA A 60 -7.33 -13.98 -1.50
N THR A 61 -8.05 -12.92 -1.81
CA THR A 61 -7.49 -11.70 -2.40
C THR A 61 -8.10 -10.46 -1.75
N LEU A 62 -7.27 -9.45 -1.54
CA LEU A 62 -7.69 -8.13 -1.11
C LEU A 62 -7.18 -7.11 -2.12
N THR A 63 -8.08 -6.41 -2.77
CA THR A 63 -7.73 -5.39 -3.77
C THR A 63 -8.14 -4.01 -3.28
N LEU A 64 -7.20 -3.06 -3.36
CA LEU A 64 -7.44 -1.67 -3.06
C LEU A 64 -7.44 -0.86 -4.35
N SER A 65 -8.47 -0.04 -4.53
CA SER A 65 -8.51 1.00 -5.55
C SER A 65 -8.70 2.32 -4.82
N LEU A 66 -7.62 3.08 -4.67
CA LEU A 66 -7.59 4.26 -3.82
C LEU A 66 -7.95 5.52 -4.61
N ALA A 67 -8.55 6.48 -3.92
CA ALA A 67 -8.92 7.76 -4.51
C ALA A 67 -7.69 8.57 -4.90
N THR A 68 -7.86 9.51 -5.84
CA THR A 68 -6.78 10.43 -6.21
C THR A 68 -6.39 11.31 -5.03
N SER A 69 -5.10 11.65 -4.98
CA SER A 69 -4.54 12.53 -3.95
C SER A 69 -3.52 13.45 -4.61
N THR A 70 -3.29 14.62 -4.01
CA THR A 70 -2.32 15.59 -4.55
C THR A 70 -0.92 15.25 -4.09
N VAL A 71 0.03 15.20 -5.02
CA VAL A 71 1.44 14.99 -4.72
C VAL A 71 2.02 16.26 -4.08
N LEU A 72 2.65 16.12 -2.93
CA LEU A 72 3.20 17.25 -2.17
C LEU A 72 4.64 17.59 -2.55
N VAL A 73 5.45 16.57 -2.85
CA VAL A 73 6.86 16.73 -3.18
C VAL A 73 7.15 15.97 -4.47
N GLU A 74 7.94 16.56 -5.35
CA GLU A 74 8.31 15.95 -6.63
C GLU A 74 9.51 15.04 -6.45
N ASP A 75 9.35 13.74 -6.70
CA ASP A 75 10.44 12.75 -6.72
C ASP A 75 9.91 11.39 -7.17
N GLU A 76 10.81 10.41 -7.17
CA GLU A 76 10.52 9.01 -7.50
C GLU A 76 9.93 8.27 -6.31
N ALA A 77 8.75 7.68 -6.48
CA ALA A 77 8.15 6.80 -5.48
C ALA A 77 8.78 5.41 -5.59
N VAL A 78 9.38 4.95 -4.50
CA VAL A 78 10.10 3.67 -4.44
C VAL A 78 9.38 2.65 -3.57
N TRP A 79 8.77 3.10 -2.49
CA TRP A 79 8.07 2.24 -1.55
C TRP A 79 6.95 2.99 -0.86
N GLY A 80 6.09 2.27 -0.17
CA GLY A 80 4.99 2.86 0.58
C GLY A 80 4.78 2.17 1.91
N ARG A 81 4.17 2.91 2.84
CA ARG A 81 3.83 2.40 4.16
C ARG A 81 2.35 2.62 4.43
N ILE A 82 1.71 1.57 4.91
CA ILE A 82 0.33 1.64 5.39
C ILE A 82 0.36 1.79 6.90
N THR A 83 -0.35 2.79 7.40
CA THR A 83 -0.60 2.99 8.82
C THR A 83 -2.10 2.88 9.09
N SER A 84 -2.45 2.46 10.31
CA SER A 84 -3.85 2.34 10.72
C SER A 84 -4.49 3.71 10.95
N SER A 85 -5.79 3.73 11.24
CA SER A 85 -6.50 4.96 11.61
C SER A 85 -5.95 5.63 12.88
N THR A 86 -5.15 4.90 13.68
CA THR A 86 -4.48 5.41 14.88
C THR A 86 -2.98 5.61 14.66
N ASP A 87 -2.53 5.67 13.41
CA ASP A 87 -1.13 5.89 13.00
C ASP A 87 -0.16 4.77 13.42
N GLU A 88 -0.67 3.57 13.67
CA GLU A 88 0.18 2.42 13.96
C GLU A 88 0.64 1.76 12.66
N PHE A 89 1.87 1.25 12.65
CA PHE A 89 2.41 0.54 11.50
C PHE A 89 1.56 -0.69 11.17
N VAL A 90 1.20 -0.85 9.90
CA VAL A 90 0.50 -2.04 9.38
C VAL A 90 1.38 -2.82 8.42
N ALA A 91 1.89 -2.18 7.37
CA ALA A 91 2.66 -2.88 6.34
C ALA A 91 3.51 -1.91 5.52
N ASP A 92 4.63 -2.42 5.00
CA ASP A 92 5.45 -1.76 3.99
C ASP A 92 5.41 -2.56 2.70
N GLY A 93 5.51 -1.87 1.58
CA GLY A 93 5.54 -2.50 0.26
C GLY A 93 6.28 -1.65 -0.76
N ASP A 94 6.75 -2.28 -1.82
CA ASP A 94 7.41 -1.57 -2.91
C ASP A 94 6.40 -0.95 -3.88
N CYS A 95 6.82 0.13 -4.53
CA CYS A 95 6.08 0.78 -5.61
C CYS A 95 6.68 0.39 -6.96
N GLY A 96 5.83 0.31 -7.97
CA GLY A 96 6.25 0.07 -9.33
C GLY A 96 5.16 0.41 -10.34
N LEU A 97 5.44 0.20 -11.60
CA LEU A 97 4.49 0.44 -12.68
C LEU A 97 3.38 -0.63 -12.67
N LEU A 98 2.29 -0.36 -13.37
CA LEU A 98 1.14 -1.26 -13.44
C LEU A 98 1.52 -2.67 -13.90
N ALA A 99 2.51 -2.80 -14.79
CA ALA A 99 2.96 -4.10 -15.30
C ALA A 99 4.01 -4.77 -14.42
N SER A 100 4.45 -4.15 -13.33
CA SER A 100 5.45 -4.70 -12.41
C SER A 100 4.83 -5.68 -11.42
N SER A 101 5.68 -6.34 -10.63
CA SER A 101 5.26 -7.20 -9.53
C SER A 101 5.18 -6.46 -8.19
N ALA A 102 5.34 -5.14 -8.18
CA ALA A 102 5.24 -4.35 -6.96
C ALA A 102 3.84 -4.43 -6.35
N ILE A 103 3.76 -4.27 -5.03
CA ILE A 103 2.49 -4.27 -4.31
C ILE A 103 1.68 -3.02 -4.66
N PHE A 104 2.32 -1.85 -4.64
CA PHE A 104 1.65 -0.59 -4.97
C PHE A 104 1.96 -0.23 -6.42
N LYS A 105 0.95 -0.31 -7.28
CA LYS A 105 1.10 -0.10 -8.72
C LYS A 105 0.62 1.27 -9.13
N LEU A 106 1.47 1.99 -9.86
CA LEU A 106 1.23 3.34 -10.33
C LEU A 106 1.34 3.41 -11.85
N LYS A 107 0.68 4.38 -12.46
CA LYS A 107 0.88 4.68 -13.88
C LYS A 107 2.29 5.20 -14.15
N THR A 108 2.82 6.00 -13.22
CA THR A 108 4.20 6.49 -13.25
C THR A 108 4.73 6.50 -11.82
N THR A 109 5.99 6.14 -11.65
CA THR A 109 6.64 6.18 -10.34
C THR A 109 7.28 7.53 -10.06
N TYR A 110 7.58 8.34 -11.07
CA TYR A 110 8.02 9.71 -10.87
C TYR A 110 6.81 10.62 -10.72
N LEU A 111 6.68 11.24 -9.56
CA LEU A 111 5.53 12.04 -9.19
C LEU A 111 5.88 13.52 -9.23
N ALA A 112 5.08 14.32 -9.93
CA ALA A 112 5.27 15.76 -10.04
C ALA A 112 4.48 16.48 -8.94
N ALA A 113 5.11 17.44 -8.26
CA ALA A 113 4.46 18.22 -7.20
C ALA A 113 3.23 18.96 -7.74
N GLY A 114 2.13 18.92 -6.99
CA GLY A 114 0.87 19.53 -7.37
C GLY A 114 0.03 18.70 -8.33
N ALA A 115 0.57 17.61 -8.89
CA ALA A 115 -0.20 16.72 -9.74
C ALA A 115 -1.15 15.86 -8.91
N ASN A 116 -2.26 15.46 -9.52
CA ASN A 116 -3.14 14.46 -8.91
C ASN A 116 -2.59 13.08 -9.21
N LEU A 117 -2.32 12.32 -8.15
CA LEU A 117 -1.94 10.92 -8.30
C LEU A 117 -3.14 10.14 -8.84
N ILE A 118 -2.96 9.43 -9.96
CA ILE A 118 -3.97 8.52 -10.49
C ILE A 118 -4.13 7.37 -9.50
N PRO A 119 -5.36 6.82 -9.33
CA PRO A 119 -5.60 5.83 -8.29
C PRO A 119 -4.56 4.72 -8.25
N ILE A 120 -4.04 4.48 -7.07
CA ILE A 120 -3.12 3.39 -6.79
C ILE A 120 -3.93 2.10 -6.73
N ILE A 121 -3.44 1.07 -7.40
CA ILE A 121 -4.00 -0.26 -7.28
C ILE A 121 -3.04 -1.11 -6.46
N ALA A 122 -3.55 -1.72 -5.40
CA ALA A 122 -2.79 -2.66 -4.59
C ALA A 122 -3.58 -3.95 -4.48
N SER A 123 -2.89 -5.08 -4.66
CA SER A 123 -3.52 -6.39 -4.57
C SER A 123 -2.68 -7.28 -3.65
N PHE A 124 -3.32 -7.84 -2.65
CA PHE A 124 -2.69 -8.70 -1.67
C PHE A 124 -3.27 -10.10 -1.80
N SER A 125 -2.41 -11.10 -1.91
CA SER A 125 -2.81 -12.51 -1.98
C SER A 125 -2.08 -13.29 -0.91
N GLU A 126 -2.79 -14.22 -0.28
CA GLU A 126 -2.16 -15.19 0.63
C GLU A 126 -1.64 -16.37 -0.18
N PRO A 127 -0.41 -16.82 0.10
CA PRO A 127 0.14 -17.99 -0.56
C PRO A 127 -0.58 -19.29 -0.18
#